data_cf07837fa3b4696ea798380b75e31893
#
_entry.id   cf07837fa3b4696ea798380b75e31893
#
_cell.length_a   1.000
_cell.length_b   1.000
_cell.length_c   1.000
_cell.angle_alpha   90.00
_cell.angle_beta   90.00
_cell.angle_gamma   90.00
#
_symmetry.space_group_name_H-M   'P 1'
#
loop_
_entity.id
_entity.type
_entity.pdbx_description
1 polymer ?
#
loop_
_entity_poly.entity_id
_entity_poly.type
_entity_poly.pdbx_seq_one_letter_code
_entity_poly.pdbx_strand_id
1 'polypeptide(L)'
;MSAIFWAGLLLPLPAVAVETRQHSPDIAPLSVQEALQEIIKQATGETRLPQSAKKKNKIIKKSSIPKAVIPEKQLKTIKLASIDHICKKIGAKLGSVTEDGCLEENFTLSGGRSVNGLPIIMKEYPPLQNRTPQARILILGGIHGDEFSSVSIVFKWLKILNKHHSGLFHWRIAPLVNPDGLLRKESQRMNHNNVDLNRNFPTAATHEEWLSQSRKYWIDETDRDPRRYPGPSSLSEPESRWVIEEIERFQPHAVVSIHAPFGLLDFDGPPNIPPEKLGKLYLSLLGTYPGSLGRYVGSVQRVPIITIELEYAGIMPSKKEVKSIWKDLVSWLVGHVKDRRTLRTSPMEDIQISKPLAAKKEPDSNKNPPGPN
;
A
#
# COMPACT_ATOMS: atom_id res chain seq x y z
N MET A 1 51.89 -11.95 -48.62
CA MET A 1 52.67 -10.81 -49.08
C MET A 1 51.80 -9.58 -49.08
N SER A 2 52.30 -8.49 -48.56
CA SER A 2 51.78 -7.11 -48.46
C SER A 2 50.80 -6.84 -47.29
N ALA A 3 51.42 -6.39 -46.21
CA ALA A 3 50.77 -5.71 -45.08
C ALA A 3 50.50 -4.24 -45.48
N ILE A 4 49.32 -3.72 -45.24
CA ILE A 4 49.03 -2.29 -45.34
C ILE A 4 48.80 -1.77 -43.92
N PHE A 5 49.74 -0.95 -43.41
CA PHE A 5 49.63 -0.15 -42.21
C PHE A 5 48.70 1.05 -42.47
N TRP A 6 47.68 1.26 -41.60
CA TRP A 6 46.99 2.54 -41.47
C TRP A 6 47.36 3.22 -40.19
N ALA A 7 48.06 4.35 -40.30
CA ALA A 7 48.38 5.26 -39.23
C ALA A 7 47.16 6.19 -38.98
N GLY A 8 46.53 6.06 -37.83
CA GLY A 8 45.47 6.94 -37.41
C GLY A 8 46.03 8.17 -36.70
N LEU A 9 45.72 9.34 -37.20
CA LEU A 9 46.04 10.68 -36.67
C LEU A 9 45.21 10.91 -35.38
N LEU A 10 45.89 11.08 -34.24
CA LEU A 10 45.29 11.58 -33.01
C LEU A 10 45.29 13.11 -33.04
N LEU A 11 44.12 13.71 -33.11
CA LEU A 11 43.93 15.16 -32.87
C LEU A 11 43.60 15.36 -31.36
N PRO A 12 44.17 16.39 -30.70
CA PRO A 12 43.85 16.68 -29.31
C PRO A 12 42.48 17.38 -29.18
N LEU A 13 41.69 16.94 -28.21
CA LEU A 13 40.45 17.59 -27.81
C LEU A 13 40.77 18.82 -26.95
N PRO A 14 40.00 19.93 -27.07
CA PRO A 14 40.21 21.13 -26.27
C PRO A 14 39.77 20.90 -24.81
N ALA A 15 40.60 21.42 -23.88
CA ALA A 15 40.32 21.45 -22.46
C ALA A 15 39.14 22.38 -22.18
N VAL A 16 38.07 21.84 -21.59
CA VAL A 16 36.95 22.62 -21.06
C VAL A 16 37.32 23.08 -19.67
N ALA A 17 37.41 24.41 -19.50
CA ALA A 17 37.61 25.06 -18.22
C ALA A 17 36.42 24.80 -17.28
N VAL A 18 36.70 24.27 -16.08
CA VAL A 18 35.74 24.15 -15.00
C VAL A 18 35.58 25.48 -14.32
N GLU A 19 34.49 26.17 -14.58
CA GLU A 19 34.06 27.33 -13.79
C GLU A 19 33.52 26.86 -12.45
N THR A 20 34.20 27.24 -11.38
CA THR A 20 33.74 27.08 -9.99
C THR A 20 32.60 28.05 -9.74
N ARG A 21 31.35 27.53 -9.68
CA ARG A 21 30.20 28.32 -9.21
C ARG A 21 30.22 28.39 -7.68
N GLN A 22 30.12 29.61 -7.24
CA GLN A 22 30.02 30.06 -5.86
C GLN A 22 28.79 29.49 -5.14
N HIS A 23 28.95 29.29 -3.83
CA HIS A 23 27.95 28.89 -2.87
C HIS A 23 26.65 29.71 -2.98
N SER A 24 25.53 29.02 -3.14
CA SER A 24 24.20 29.54 -2.81
C SER A 24 23.87 29.20 -1.36
N PRO A 25 23.12 30.02 -0.63
CA PRO A 25 22.88 29.85 0.80
C PRO A 25 21.97 28.65 1.08
N ASP A 26 22.25 27.98 2.20
CA ASP A 26 21.52 26.87 2.78
C ASP A 26 20.01 27.19 2.90
N ILE A 27 19.19 26.53 2.10
CA ILE A 27 17.75 26.48 2.30
C ILE A 27 17.49 25.25 3.17
N ALA A 28 17.09 25.47 4.41
CA ALA A 28 16.65 24.42 5.31
C ALA A 28 15.49 23.63 4.68
N PRO A 29 15.42 22.31 4.85
CA PRO A 29 14.33 21.51 4.28
C PRO A 29 13.00 21.93 4.91
N LEU A 30 12.03 22.27 4.06
CA LEU A 30 10.64 22.56 4.45
C LEU A 30 10.05 21.39 5.22
N SER A 31 9.32 21.67 6.28
CA SER A 31 8.57 20.65 7.01
C SER A 31 7.50 20.01 6.11
N VAL A 32 7.11 18.78 6.41
CA VAL A 32 6.08 18.06 5.64
C VAL A 32 4.78 18.85 5.53
N GLN A 33 4.44 19.67 6.53
CA GLN A 33 3.28 20.55 6.51
C GLN A 33 3.41 21.72 5.52
N GLU A 34 4.58 22.29 5.39
CA GLU A 34 4.86 23.37 4.44
C GLU A 34 4.87 22.87 3.00
N ALA A 35 5.43 21.67 2.76
CA ALA A 35 5.37 21.02 1.45
C ALA A 35 3.92 20.68 1.03
N LEU A 36 3.08 20.25 1.97
CA LEU A 36 1.65 19.98 1.71
C LEU A 36 0.88 21.26 1.36
N GLN A 37 1.17 22.39 2.04
CA GLN A 37 0.53 23.68 1.73
C GLN A 37 0.93 24.21 0.36
N GLU A 38 2.19 24.01 -0.06
CA GLU A 38 2.66 24.45 -1.37
C GLU A 38 2.00 23.63 -2.51
N ILE A 39 1.81 22.33 -2.31
CA ILE A 39 1.09 21.45 -3.25
C ILE A 39 -0.39 21.85 -3.38
N ILE A 40 -1.04 22.20 -2.28
CA ILE A 40 -2.44 22.67 -2.29
C ILE A 40 -2.55 24.00 -3.03
N LYS A 41 -1.58 24.90 -2.86
CA LYS A 41 -1.53 26.21 -3.54
C LYS A 41 -1.34 26.09 -5.05
N GLN A 42 -0.52 25.13 -5.49
CA GLN A 42 -0.33 24.85 -6.92
C GLN A 42 -1.55 24.18 -7.58
N ALA A 43 -2.30 23.38 -6.81
CA ALA A 43 -3.50 22.69 -7.31
C ALA A 43 -4.73 23.60 -7.42
N THR A 44 -4.76 24.75 -6.71
CA THR A 44 -5.90 25.68 -6.70
C THR A 44 -5.79 26.85 -7.68
N GLY A 45 -4.72 26.94 -8.45
CA GLY A 45 -4.63 27.83 -9.63
C GLY A 45 -4.65 29.33 -9.35
N GLU A 46 -4.17 29.80 -8.20
CA GLU A 46 -4.03 31.26 -7.93
C GLU A 46 -2.83 31.85 -8.64
N THR A 47 -3.05 32.34 -9.86
CA THR A 47 -2.13 33.19 -10.62
C THR A 47 -2.13 34.62 -10.09
N ARG A 48 -0.91 35.14 -9.88
CA ARG A 48 -0.47 36.51 -9.61
C ARG A 48 -1.49 37.62 -9.86
N LEU A 49 -1.73 38.42 -8.82
CA LEU A 49 -2.26 39.78 -8.93
C LEU A 49 -1.11 40.81 -9.11
N PRO A 50 -1.33 41.89 -9.91
CA PRO A 50 -0.33 42.93 -10.14
C PRO A 50 -0.24 43.88 -8.94
N GLN A 51 0.99 44.38 -8.67
CA GLN A 51 1.24 45.42 -7.68
C GLN A 51 0.66 46.77 -8.15
N SER A 52 -0.16 47.40 -7.35
CA SER A 52 -0.14 48.78 -6.89
C SER A 52 -1.52 49.29 -6.53
N ALA A 53 -1.75 49.56 -5.27
CA ALA A 53 -2.44 50.79 -4.80
C ALA A 53 -2.60 50.76 -3.26
N LYS A 54 -1.92 51.67 -2.60
CA LYS A 54 -2.16 52.00 -1.18
C LYS A 54 -3.58 52.50 -1.00
N LYS A 55 -4.44 51.83 -0.22
CA LYS A 55 -5.60 52.44 0.44
C LYS A 55 -6.03 51.65 1.69
N LYS A 56 -5.94 52.40 2.81
CA LYS A 56 -6.73 52.36 4.07
C LYS A 56 -7.27 51.03 4.60
N ASN A 57 -6.72 50.66 5.75
CA ASN A 57 -7.24 49.64 6.66
C ASN A 57 -8.74 49.81 6.96
N LYS A 58 -9.55 48.86 6.46
CA LYS A 58 -10.89 48.62 6.98
C LYS A 58 -10.89 47.20 7.51
N ILE A 59 -11.03 47.07 8.82
CA ILE A 59 -11.11 45.76 9.51
C ILE A 59 -12.34 45.04 8.98
N ILE A 60 -12.13 44.06 8.10
CA ILE A 60 -13.17 43.14 7.67
C ILE A 60 -13.26 42.08 8.76
N LYS A 61 -14.35 42.13 9.52
CA LYS A 61 -14.73 41.02 10.45
C LYS A 61 -14.72 39.74 9.65
N LYS A 62 -13.92 38.73 10.11
CA LYS A 62 -13.97 37.36 9.62
C LYS A 62 -15.41 36.89 9.66
N SER A 63 -16.06 36.77 8.50
CA SER A 63 -17.31 36.04 8.39
C SER A 63 -16.98 34.56 8.61
N SER A 64 -17.40 34.01 9.73
CA SER A 64 -17.39 32.58 9.99
C SER A 64 -18.36 31.94 9.00
N ILE A 65 -17.84 31.21 8.01
CA ILE A 65 -18.65 30.29 7.22
C ILE A 65 -19.23 29.29 8.21
N PRO A 66 -20.55 29.17 8.35
CA PRO A 66 -21.14 28.19 9.25
C PRO A 66 -20.71 26.80 8.74
N LYS A 67 -19.91 26.06 9.52
CA LYS A 67 -19.78 24.62 9.30
C LYS A 67 -21.16 24.03 9.46
N ALA A 68 -21.78 23.59 8.37
CA ALA A 68 -23.03 22.87 8.43
C ALA A 68 -22.81 21.63 9.31
N VAL A 69 -23.30 21.68 10.53
CA VAL A 69 -23.26 20.55 11.45
C VAL A 69 -24.34 19.58 11.01
N ILE A 70 -23.93 18.48 10.35
CA ILE A 70 -24.85 17.40 9.98
C ILE A 70 -25.29 16.73 11.29
N PRO A 71 -26.60 16.64 11.57
CA PRO A 71 -27.10 15.98 12.78
C PRO A 71 -26.56 14.55 12.89
N GLU A 72 -26.18 14.13 14.08
CA GLU A 72 -25.58 12.79 14.34
C GLU A 72 -26.42 11.63 13.80
N LYS A 73 -27.75 11.74 13.95
CA LYS A 73 -28.72 10.77 13.39
C LYS A 73 -28.60 10.66 11.86
N GLN A 74 -28.47 11.79 11.16
CA GLN A 74 -28.31 11.80 9.70
C GLN A 74 -26.94 11.24 9.27
N LEU A 75 -25.88 11.54 10.01
CA LEU A 75 -24.56 10.99 9.78
C LEU A 75 -24.54 9.46 9.97
N LYS A 76 -25.22 8.94 10.99
CA LYS A 76 -25.39 7.50 11.21
C LYS A 76 -26.13 6.83 10.06
N THR A 77 -27.20 7.45 9.57
CA THR A 77 -27.98 6.92 8.43
C THR A 77 -27.15 6.88 7.15
N ILE A 78 -26.38 7.93 6.85
CA ILE A 78 -25.48 7.97 5.68
C ILE A 78 -24.41 6.88 5.77
N LYS A 79 -23.81 6.67 6.94
CA LYS A 79 -22.82 5.62 7.17
C LYS A 79 -23.37 4.23 6.90
N LEU A 80 -24.55 3.92 7.43
CA LEU A 80 -25.19 2.63 7.23
C LEU A 80 -25.51 2.39 5.75
N ALA A 81 -26.15 3.32 5.08
CA ALA A 81 -26.45 3.20 3.65
C ALA A 81 -25.19 2.99 2.78
N SER A 82 -24.04 3.56 3.18
CA SER A 82 -22.76 3.35 2.47
C SER A 82 -22.22 1.94 2.69
N ILE A 83 -22.36 1.37 3.91
CA ILE A 83 -21.91 0.00 4.22
C ILE A 83 -22.81 -1.01 3.52
N ASP A 84 -24.12 -0.82 3.56
CA ASP A 84 -25.09 -1.70 2.87
C ASP A 84 -24.79 -1.75 1.37
N HIS A 85 -24.55 -0.57 0.77
CA HIS A 85 -24.21 -0.51 -0.65
C HIS A 85 -22.95 -1.29 -1.03
N ILE A 86 -21.86 -1.13 -0.25
CA ILE A 86 -20.60 -1.84 -0.55
C ILE A 86 -20.74 -3.34 -0.27
N CYS A 87 -21.42 -3.75 0.80
CA CYS A 87 -21.65 -5.17 1.11
C CYS A 87 -22.51 -5.85 0.05
N LYS A 88 -23.56 -5.18 -0.44
CA LYS A 88 -24.36 -5.66 -1.57
C LYS A 88 -23.50 -5.92 -2.81
N LYS A 89 -22.61 -4.97 -3.17
CA LYS A 89 -21.70 -5.16 -4.30
C LYS A 89 -20.71 -6.29 -4.10
N ILE A 90 -20.14 -6.43 -2.89
CA ILE A 90 -19.22 -7.52 -2.54
C ILE A 90 -19.96 -8.86 -2.64
N GLY A 91 -21.15 -8.97 -2.07
CA GLY A 91 -21.97 -10.19 -2.11
C GLY A 91 -22.38 -10.60 -3.53
N ALA A 92 -22.67 -9.63 -4.39
CA ALA A 92 -22.97 -9.89 -5.80
C ALA A 92 -21.73 -10.31 -6.61
N LYS A 93 -20.52 -9.94 -6.17
CA LYS A 93 -19.26 -10.18 -6.87
C LYS A 93 -18.56 -11.47 -6.44
N LEU A 94 -18.54 -11.76 -5.15
CA LEU A 94 -17.76 -12.85 -4.55
C LEU A 94 -18.68 -14.02 -4.18
N GLY A 95 -18.47 -15.18 -4.80
CA GLY A 95 -19.26 -16.39 -4.46
C GLY A 95 -19.04 -16.93 -3.05
N SER A 96 -17.97 -16.50 -2.36
CA SER A 96 -17.58 -16.95 -1.03
C SER A 96 -18.00 -16.02 0.10
N VAL A 97 -18.52 -14.83 -0.22
CA VAL A 97 -18.97 -13.79 0.71
C VAL A 97 -20.37 -13.35 0.29
N THR A 98 -21.37 -13.61 1.13
CA THR A 98 -22.73 -13.13 0.89
C THR A 98 -22.90 -11.68 1.37
N GLU A 99 -23.92 -10.98 0.87
CA GLU A 99 -24.31 -9.67 1.36
C GLU A 99 -24.50 -9.68 2.88
N ASP A 100 -25.35 -10.60 3.38
CA ASP A 100 -25.61 -10.75 4.82
C ASP A 100 -24.32 -11.07 5.58
N GLY A 101 -23.47 -11.94 5.07
CA GLY A 101 -22.20 -12.27 5.70
C GLY A 101 -21.20 -11.13 5.73
N CYS A 102 -21.35 -10.13 4.86
CA CYS A 102 -20.60 -8.88 4.92
C CYS A 102 -21.22 -7.92 5.97
N LEU A 103 -22.53 -7.79 6.00
CA LEU A 103 -23.26 -6.94 6.95
C LEU A 103 -23.07 -7.40 8.41
N GLU A 104 -23.08 -8.71 8.64
CA GLU A 104 -22.85 -9.32 9.97
C GLU A 104 -21.47 -8.93 10.57
N GLU A 105 -20.49 -8.58 9.74
CA GLU A 105 -19.17 -8.17 10.23
C GLU A 105 -19.18 -6.80 10.93
N ASN A 106 -20.25 -6.02 10.82
CA ASN A 106 -20.37 -4.70 11.44
C ASN A 106 -19.17 -3.79 11.15
N PHE A 107 -18.86 -3.63 9.88
CA PHE A 107 -17.78 -2.74 9.44
C PHE A 107 -18.05 -1.27 9.79
N THR A 108 -16.96 -0.52 9.87
CA THR A 108 -17.00 0.94 9.94
C THR A 108 -16.45 1.54 8.65
N LEU A 109 -16.87 2.77 8.34
CA LEU A 109 -16.24 3.56 7.30
C LEU A 109 -14.86 4.02 7.81
N SER A 110 -13.81 3.67 7.12
CA SER A 110 -12.43 4.05 7.49
C SER A 110 -12.10 5.52 7.25
N GLY A 111 -12.97 6.22 6.52
CA GLY A 111 -12.71 7.55 5.96
C GLY A 111 -12.12 7.50 4.54
N GLY A 112 -11.49 6.39 4.16
CA GLY A 112 -10.96 6.19 2.81
C GLY A 112 -12.03 5.93 1.77
N ARG A 113 -11.74 6.37 0.56
CA ARG A 113 -12.58 6.14 -0.62
C ARG A 113 -11.71 5.83 -1.83
N SER A 114 -12.26 5.04 -2.73
CA SER A 114 -11.66 4.81 -4.05
C SER A 114 -11.84 6.03 -4.97
N VAL A 115 -11.23 5.98 -6.14
CA VAL A 115 -11.39 7.02 -7.18
C VAL A 115 -12.86 7.28 -7.50
N ASN A 116 -13.69 6.24 -7.61
CA ASN A 116 -15.14 6.37 -7.84
C ASN A 116 -15.96 6.66 -6.58
N GLY A 117 -15.30 6.96 -5.46
CA GLY A 117 -15.95 7.31 -4.21
C GLY A 117 -16.53 6.13 -3.43
N LEU A 118 -16.27 4.88 -3.81
CA LEU A 118 -16.65 3.71 -3.02
C LEU A 118 -15.89 3.70 -1.69
N PRO A 119 -16.55 3.39 -0.56
CA PRO A 119 -15.89 3.42 0.73
C PRO A 119 -14.89 2.24 0.89
N ILE A 120 -13.76 2.51 1.51
CA ILE A 120 -12.90 1.47 2.07
C ILE A 120 -13.43 1.16 3.47
N ILE A 121 -13.95 -0.05 3.64
CA ILE A 121 -14.52 -0.50 4.91
C ILE A 121 -13.46 -1.14 5.79
N MET A 122 -13.62 -0.98 7.10
CA MET A 122 -12.68 -1.48 8.09
C MET A 122 -13.39 -2.14 9.26
N LYS A 123 -12.81 -3.22 9.77
CA LYS A 123 -13.15 -3.84 11.04
C LYS A 123 -12.02 -3.64 12.02
N GLU A 124 -12.38 -3.23 13.22
CA GLU A 124 -11.45 -3.08 14.33
C GLU A 124 -11.81 -4.05 15.45
N TYR A 125 -10.78 -4.70 16.01
CA TYR A 125 -10.87 -5.46 17.25
C TYR A 125 -9.93 -4.80 18.26
N PRO A 126 -10.47 -3.85 19.05
CA PRO A 126 -9.67 -3.06 19.99
C PRO A 126 -9.16 -3.92 21.15
N PRO A 127 -8.23 -3.39 21.96
CA PRO A 127 -7.85 -4.02 23.21
C PRO A 127 -9.07 -4.34 24.07
N LEU A 128 -9.06 -5.51 24.72
CA LEU A 128 -10.09 -5.81 25.70
C LEU A 128 -9.86 -5.01 27.00
N GLN A 129 -10.94 -4.75 27.72
CA GLN A 129 -10.87 -4.05 28.99
C GLN A 129 -9.86 -4.76 29.93
N ASN A 130 -8.99 -3.98 30.55
CA ASN A 130 -7.94 -4.45 31.46
C ASN A 130 -6.86 -5.36 30.82
N ARG A 131 -6.71 -5.33 29.50
CA ARG A 131 -5.67 -6.07 28.80
C ARG A 131 -4.88 -5.16 27.86
N THR A 132 -3.58 -5.02 28.13
CA THR A 132 -2.66 -4.37 27.17
C THR A 132 -2.36 -5.34 26.05
N PRO A 133 -2.64 -4.98 24.78
CA PRO A 133 -2.32 -5.85 23.65
C PRO A 133 -0.80 -5.93 23.47
N GLN A 134 -0.31 -7.11 23.10
CA GLN A 134 1.09 -7.34 22.79
C GLN A 134 1.55 -6.47 21.61
N ALA A 135 0.70 -6.31 20.61
CA ALA A 135 1.01 -5.55 19.41
C ALA A 135 -0.25 -5.08 18.69
N ARG A 136 -0.07 -4.12 17.76
CA ARG A 136 -1.06 -3.65 16.80
C ARG A 136 -0.77 -4.29 15.44
N ILE A 137 -1.78 -4.91 14.84
CA ILE A 137 -1.66 -5.64 13.56
C ILE A 137 -2.63 -5.04 12.55
N LEU A 138 -2.11 -4.67 11.38
CA LEU A 138 -2.91 -4.21 10.25
C LEU A 138 -2.98 -5.32 9.19
N ILE A 139 -4.20 -5.69 8.78
CA ILE A 139 -4.41 -6.65 7.68
C ILE A 139 -5.07 -5.93 6.51
N LEU A 140 -4.50 -6.09 5.33
CA LEU A 140 -4.95 -5.49 4.08
C LEU A 140 -5.20 -6.58 3.05
N GLY A 141 -6.44 -6.69 2.57
CA GLY A 141 -6.83 -7.55 1.46
C GLY A 141 -7.24 -6.73 0.23
N GLY A 142 -7.25 -7.35 -0.94
CA GLY A 142 -7.79 -6.77 -2.16
C GLY A 142 -7.13 -5.46 -2.60
N ILE A 143 -5.80 -5.37 -2.50
CA ILE A 143 -5.01 -4.28 -3.13
C ILE A 143 -5.11 -4.42 -4.65
N HIS A 144 -5.10 -5.65 -5.15
CA HIS A 144 -5.40 -5.95 -6.55
C HIS A 144 -6.84 -6.47 -6.67
N GLY A 145 -7.61 -5.86 -7.57
CA GLY A 145 -9.04 -6.12 -7.65
C GLY A 145 -9.40 -7.45 -8.33
N ASP A 146 -8.50 -8.08 -9.06
CA ASP A 146 -8.71 -9.39 -9.69
C ASP A 146 -8.30 -10.58 -8.80
N GLU A 147 -7.79 -10.33 -7.60
CA GLU A 147 -7.38 -11.35 -6.63
C GLU A 147 -8.52 -11.63 -5.62
N PHE A 148 -9.60 -12.26 -6.07
CA PHE A 148 -10.83 -12.51 -5.28
C PHE A 148 -10.59 -13.27 -3.98
N SER A 149 -9.66 -14.23 -4.02
CA SER A 149 -9.31 -15.04 -2.85
C SER A 149 -8.66 -14.20 -1.74
N SER A 150 -7.90 -13.16 -2.10
CA SER A 150 -7.26 -12.25 -1.15
C SER A 150 -8.28 -11.48 -0.30
N VAL A 151 -9.40 -11.10 -0.89
CA VAL A 151 -10.53 -10.48 -0.19
C VAL A 151 -11.30 -11.53 0.62
N SER A 152 -11.63 -12.63 -0.01
CA SER A 152 -12.48 -13.68 0.55
C SER A 152 -11.90 -14.32 1.81
N ILE A 153 -10.58 -14.57 1.87
CA ILE A 153 -9.92 -15.17 3.03
C ILE A 153 -10.00 -14.24 4.26
N VAL A 154 -9.94 -12.92 4.05
CA VAL A 154 -10.08 -11.96 5.15
C VAL A 154 -11.45 -12.10 5.82
N PHE A 155 -12.54 -12.23 5.05
CA PHE A 155 -13.87 -12.51 5.63
C PHE A 155 -13.92 -13.83 6.42
N LYS A 156 -13.16 -14.85 6.03
CA LYS A 156 -13.08 -16.07 6.82
C LYS A 156 -12.35 -15.88 8.14
N TRP A 157 -11.30 -15.03 8.15
CA TRP A 157 -10.55 -14.70 9.35
C TRP A 157 -11.33 -13.76 10.28
N LEU A 158 -12.11 -12.83 9.76
CA LEU A 158 -13.04 -12.03 10.56
C LEU A 158 -14.01 -12.93 11.36
N LYS A 159 -14.58 -13.96 10.73
CA LYS A 159 -15.43 -14.94 11.42
C LYS A 159 -14.70 -15.72 12.54
N ILE A 160 -13.40 -15.94 12.39
CA ILE A 160 -12.58 -16.54 13.45
C ILE A 160 -12.39 -15.54 14.59
N LEU A 161 -12.02 -14.30 14.27
CA LEU A 161 -11.82 -13.25 15.26
C LEU A 161 -13.10 -12.89 16.02
N ASN A 162 -14.26 -12.84 15.35
CA ASN A 162 -15.54 -12.62 16.01
C ASN A 162 -15.83 -13.63 17.14
N LYS A 163 -15.33 -14.86 16.98
CA LYS A 163 -15.51 -15.94 17.97
C LYS A 163 -14.40 -16.01 19.00
N HIS A 164 -13.18 -15.63 18.63
CA HIS A 164 -11.98 -15.97 19.39
C HIS A 164 -11.06 -14.76 19.66
N HIS A 165 -11.55 -13.51 19.50
CA HIS A 165 -10.75 -12.34 19.84
C HIS A 165 -10.42 -12.35 21.34
N SER A 166 -9.13 -12.48 21.64
CA SER A 166 -8.65 -12.62 23.01
C SER A 166 -8.06 -11.31 23.58
N GLY A 167 -8.02 -10.23 22.81
CA GLY A 167 -7.34 -8.99 23.19
C GLY A 167 -5.81 -9.07 23.18
N LEU A 168 -5.23 -10.20 22.73
CA LEU A 168 -3.78 -10.35 22.63
C LEU A 168 -3.17 -9.35 21.64
N PHE A 169 -3.86 -9.13 20.55
CA PHE A 169 -3.51 -8.11 19.56
C PHE A 169 -4.66 -7.11 19.40
N HIS A 170 -4.31 -5.87 19.11
CA HIS A 170 -5.22 -4.88 18.58
C HIS A 170 -5.19 -4.99 17.05
N TRP A 171 -6.32 -5.39 16.44
CA TRP A 171 -6.40 -5.59 15.00
C TRP A 171 -7.15 -4.47 14.33
N ARG A 172 -6.66 -4.05 13.16
CA ARG A 172 -7.41 -3.28 12.17
C ARG A 172 -7.31 -4.00 10.83
N ILE A 173 -8.46 -4.18 10.18
CA ILE A 173 -8.58 -5.09 9.04
C ILE A 173 -9.42 -4.44 7.96
N ALA A 174 -8.81 -4.19 6.80
CA ALA A 174 -9.51 -3.75 5.59
C ALA A 174 -9.55 -4.92 4.58
N PRO A 175 -10.71 -5.53 4.36
CA PRO A 175 -10.81 -6.67 3.46
C PRO A 175 -10.65 -6.31 1.98
N LEU A 176 -10.87 -5.04 1.61
CA LEU A 176 -10.90 -4.60 0.23
C LEU A 176 -10.38 -3.16 0.11
N VAL A 177 -9.10 -3.03 -0.23
CA VAL A 177 -8.43 -1.74 -0.42
C VAL A 177 -8.79 -1.11 -1.78
N ASN A 178 -8.97 -1.93 -2.81
CA ASN A 178 -9.28 -1.52 -4.19
C ASN A 178 -10.69 -1.93 -4.62
N PRO A 179 -11.73 -1.27 -4.11
CA PRO A 179 -13.11 -1.61 -4.48
C PRO A 179 -13.41 -1.34 -5.95
N ASP A 180 -12.80 -0.34 -6.58
CA ASP A 180 -13.01 -0.05 -7.99
C ASP A 180 -12.47 -1.16 -8.89
N GLY A 181 -11.31 -1.71 -8.56
CA GLY A 181 -10.73 -2.81 -9.31
C GLY A 181 -11.56 -4.10 -9.20
N LEU A 182 -12.04 -4.43 -7.98
CA LEU A 182 -12.81 -5.65 -7.75
C LEU A 182 -14.24 -5.54 -8.31
N LEU A 183 -14.94 -4.46 -8.01
CA LEU A 183 -16.41 -4.38 -8.15
C LEU A 183 -16.87 -3.90 -9.53
N ARG A 184 -15.95 -3.59 -10.45
CA ARG A 184 -16.29 -3.36 -11.86
C ARG A 184 -16.78 -4.66 -12.53
N LYS A 185 -17.44 -4.55 -13.68
CA LYS A 185 -18.01 -5.70 -14.42
C LYS A 185 -16.95 -6.80 -14.60
N GLU A 186 -15.82 -6.44 -15.16
CA GLU A 186 -14.64 -7.29 -15.31
C GLU A 186 -13.59 -6.80 -14.34
N SER A 187 -13.36 -7.57 -13.26
CA SER A 187 -12.39 -7.19 -12.24
C SER A 187 -11.00 -7.09 -12.82
N GLN A 188 -10.23 -6.14 -12.34
CA GLN A 188 -8.85 -5.94 -12.78
C GLN A 188 -7.92 -5.63 -11.62
N ARG A 189 -6.64 -5.90 -11.83
CA ARG A 189 -5.57 -5.65 -10.87
C ARG A 189 -5.56 -4.19 -10.39
N MET A 190 -5.59 -3.27 -11.36
CA MET A 190 -5.45 -1.84 -11.13
C MET A 190 -6.73 -1.22 -10.56
N ASN A 191 -6.61 -0.01 -10.02
CA ASN A 191 -7.75 0.79 -9.61
C ASN A 191 -8.49 1.41 -10.82
N HIS A 192 -9.40 2.36 -10.58
CA HIS A 192 -10.15 3.02 -11.67
C HIS A 192 -9.26 3.79 -12.65
N ASN A 193 -8.19 4.41 -12.16
CA ASN A 193 -7.23 5.16 -12.98
C ASN A 193 -6.22 4.27 -13.72
N ASN A 194 -6.42 2.94 -13.70
CA ASN A 194 -5.50 1.96 -14.26
C ASN A 194 -4.10 2.01 -13.62
N VAL A 195 -4.01 2.33 -12.34
CA VAL A 195 -2.77 2.33 -11.57
C VAL A 195 -2.69 1.05 -10.74
N ASP A 196 -1.55 0.36 -10.79
CA ASP A 196 -1.22 -0.71 -9.86
C ASP A 196 -0.92 -0.10 -8.50
N LEU A 197 -1.86 -0.25 -7.56
CA LEU A 197 -1.72 0.32 -6.22
C LEU A 197 -0.45 -0.18 -5.51
N ASN A 198 -0.03 -1.43 -5.78
CA ASN A 198 1.20 -1.99 -5.23
C ASN A 198 2.47 -1.56 -6.00
N ARG A 199 2.39 -0.48 -6.77
CA ARG A 199 3.49 0.26 -7.41
C ARG A 199 3.41 1.77 -7.14
N ASN A 200 2.44 2.21 -6.32
CA ASN A 200 2.13 3.63 -6.11
C ASN A 200 2.58 4.18 -4.74
N PHE A 201 3.26 3.38 -3.91
CA PHE A 201 3.75 3.79 -2.59
C PHE A 201 5.07 4.57 -2.65
N PRO A 202 5.36 5.48 -1.67
CA PRO A 202 6.58 6.27 -1.63
C PRO A 202 7.76 5.41 -1.14
N THR A 203 8.63 5.02 -2.04
CA THR A 203 9.78 4.13 -1.78
C THR A 203 11.13 4.77 -2.08
N ALA A 204 11.15 6.07 -2.29
CA ALA A 204 12.32 6.89 -2.52
C ALA A 204 12.23 8.18 -1.69
N ALA A 205 13.36 8.87 -1.51
CA ALA A 205 13.44 10.07 -0.68
C ALA A 205 12.79 11.29 -1.32
N THR A 206 12.85 11.39 -2.65
CA THR A 206 12.24 12.50 -3.41
C THR A 206 11.24 11.98 -4.45
N HIS A 207 10.39 12.89 -4.92
CA HIS A 207 9.44 12.58 -6.00
C HIS A 207 10.18 12.23 -7.30
N GLU A 208 11.22 12.98 -7.65
CA GLU A 208 12.01 12.75 -8.86
C GLU A 208 12.72 11.40 -8.82
N GLU A 209 13.27 11.04 -7.67
CA GLU A 209 13.91 9.75 -7.48
C GLU A 209 12.89 8.61 -7.59
N TRP A 210 11.73 8.73 -6.94
CA TRP A 210 10.65 7.76 -7.04
C TRP A 210 10.20 7.61 -8.50
N LEU A 211 9.97 8.74 -9.20
CA LEU A 211 9.52 8.75 -10.58
C LEU A 211 10.54 8.08 -11.50
N SER A 212 11.84 8.39 -11.31
CA SER A 212 12.93 7.75 -12.05
C SER A 212 12.96 6.25 -11.82
N GLN A 213 12.97 5.80 -10.55
CA GLN A 213 13.02 4.38 -10.20
C GLN A 213 11.80 3.62 -10.69
N SER A 214 10.59 4.15 -10.45
CA SER A 214 9.33 3.48 -10.78
C SER A 214 9.08 3.43 -12.28
N ARG A 215 9.38 4.51 -13.02
CA ARG A 215 9.27 4.50 -14.48
C ARG A 215 10.31 3.61 -15.14
N LYS A 216 11.56 3.67 -14.66
CA LYS A 216 12.62 2.77 -15.17
C LYS A 216 12.23 1.31 -14.98
N TYR A 217 11.78 0.93 -13.78
CA TYR A 217 11.30 -0.42 -13.50
C TYR A 217 10.15 -0.81 -14.43
N TRP A 218 9.14 0.05 -14.58
CA TRP A 218 7.98 -0.23 -15.42
C TRP A 218 8.35 -0.38 -16.90
N ILE A 219 9.29 0.43 -17.41
CA ILE A 219 9.76 0.37 -18.80
C ILE A 219 10.64 -0.83 -19.02
N ASP A 220 11.69 -1.00 -18.20
CA ASP A 220 12.80 -1.91 -18.48
C ASP A 220 12.50 -3.34 -18.01
N GLU A 221 11.81 -3.49 -16.87
CA GLU A 221 11.60 -4.81 -16.25
C GLU A 221 10.22 -5.41 -16.57
N THR A 222 9.23 -4.58 -16.91
CA THR A 222 7.88 -5.06 -17.20
C THR A 222 7.43 -4.81 -18.65
N ASP A 223 8.32 -4.29 -19.49
CA ASP A 223 8.00 -3.93 -20.88
C ASP A 223 6.73 -3.06 -21.02
N ARG A 224 6.58 -2.11 -20.09
CA ARG A 224 5.41 -1.23 -19.99
C ARG A 224 4.10 -1.97 -19.82
N ASP A 225 4.10 -3.13 -19.18
CA ASP A 225 2.86 -3.85 -18.85
C ASP A 225 1.86 -2.88 -18.20
N PRO A 226 0.70 -2.60 -18.81
CA PRO A 226 -0.28 -1.67 -18.27
C PRO A 226 -0.83 -2.12 -16.91
N ARG A 227 -0.78 -3.42 -16.61
CA ARG A 227 -1.18 -3.97 -15.31
C ARG A 227 -0.23 -3.58 -14.17
N ARG A 228 0.95 -3.06 -14.49
CA ARG A 228 2.01 -2.68 -13.53
C ARG A 228 2.33 -1.19 -13.57
N TYR A 229 1.45 -0.40 -14.16
CA TYR A 229 1.64 1.05 -14.25
C TYR A 229 1.66 1.69 -12.86
N PRO A 230 2.74 2.39 -12.46
CA PRO A 230 2.91 2.93 -11.11
C PRO A 230 2.10 4.21 -10.84
N GLY A 231 1.44 4.77 -11.84
CA GLY A 231 0.79 6.07 -11.77
C GLY A 231 1.71 7.24 -12.16
N PRO A 232 1.15 8.45 -12.22
CA PRO A 232 1.90 9.65 -12.60
C PRO A 232 2.86 10.12 -11.51
N SER A 233 2.55 9.81 -10.24
CA SER A 233 3.38 10.12 -9.07
C SER A 233 3.14 9.13 -7.95
N SER A 234 4.06 9.09 -7.00
CA SER A 234 3.83 8.44 -5.71
C SER A 234 2.55 8.99 -5.08
N LEU A 235 1.74 8.09 -4.51
CA LEU A 235 0.48 8.46 -3.85
C LEU A 235 -0.50 9.26 -4.75
N SER A 236 -0.43 9.08 -6.07
CA SER A 236 -1.43 9.68 -6.96
C SER A 236 -2.83 9.16 -6.67
N GLU A 237 -2.94 7.93 -6.15
CA GLU A 237 -4.21 7.26 -5.95
C GLU A 237 -4.75 7.44 -4.53
N PRO A 238 -6.06 7.70 -4.37
CA PRO A 238 -6.67 7.92 -3.06
C PRO A 238 -6.59 6.66 -2.17
N GLU A 239 -6.63 5.47 -2.74
CA GLU A 239 -6.50 4.21 -2.03
C GLU A 239 -5.09 4.06 -1.42
N SER A 240 -4.04 4.38 -2.17
CA SER A 240 -2.66 4.33 -1.68
C SER A 240 -2.42 5.37 -0.58
N ARG A 241 -2.95 6.58 -0.72
CA ARG A 241 -2.91 7.61 0.33
C ARG A 241 -3.58 7.12 1.61
N TRP A 242 -4.78 6.54 1.47
CA TRP A 242 -5.49 6.02 2.63
C TRP A 242 -4.71 4.92 3.36
N VAL A 243 -4.04 4.00 2.64
CA VAL A 243 -3.20 2.97 3.28
C VAL A 243 -2.10 3.60 4.13
N ILE A 244 -1.43 4.64 3.61
CA ILE A 244 -0.39 5.36 4.35
C ILE A 244 -0.95 6.05 5.58
N GLU A 245 -2.03 6.82 5.42
CA GLU A 245 -2.71 7.50 6.53
C GLU A 245 -3.14 6.51 7.63
N GLU A 246 -3.58 5.31 7.22
CA GLU A 246 -3.94 4.26 8.15
C GLU A 246 -2.73 3.69 8.90
N ILE A 247 -1.62 3.46 8.21
CA ILE A 247 -0.36 3.02 8.83
C ILE A 247 0.17 4.08 9.79
N GLU A 248 0.16 5.35 9.41
CA GLU A 248 0.61 6.46 10.23
C GLU A 248 -0.26 6.67 11.46
N ARG A 249 -1.58 6.58 11.32
CA ARG A 249 -2.53 6.75 12.42
C ARG A 249 -2.52 5.57 13.40
N PHE A 250 -2.53 4.36 12.88
CA PHE A 250 -2.61 3.14 13.68
C PHE A 250 -1.25 2.72 14.24
N GLN A 251 -0.15 3.09 13.57
CA GLN A 251 1.21 2.71 13.96
C GLN A 251 1.33 1.19 14.19
N PRO A 252 1.04 0.34 13.19
CA PRO A 252 1.07 -1.09 13.36
C PRO A 252 2.48 -1.58 13.71
N HIS A 253 2.56 -2.66 14.50
CA HIS A 253 3.80 -3.37 14.78
C HIS A 253 4.11 -4.45 13.73
N ALA A 254 3.11 -4.87 12.99
CA ALA A 254 3.24 -5.70 11.78
C ALA A 254 2.09 -5.40 10.81
N VAL A 255 2.38 -5.56 9.52
CA VAL A 255 1.38 -5.51 8.44
C VAL A 255 1.28 -6.89 7.80
N VAL A 256 0.07 -7.30 7.43
CA VAL A 256 -0.20 -8.49 6.64
C VAL A 256 -0.91 -8.05 5.37
N SER A 257 -0.26 -8.25 4.23
CA SER A 257 -0.82 -7.97 2.90
C SER A 257 -1.17 -9.28 2.21
N ILE A 258 -2.39 -9.37 1.67
CA ILE A 258 -2.87 -10.61 1.10
C ILE A 258 -3.09 -10.45 -0.39
N HIS A 259 -2.47 -11.33 -1.14
CA HIS A 259 -2.40 -11.38 -2.59
C HIS A 259 -2.67 -12.79 -3.13
N ALA A 260 -2.65 -12.93 -4.44
CA ALA A 260 -2.68 -14.15 -5.22
C ALA A 260 -2.12 -13.84 -6.64
N PRO A 261 -1.64 -14.80 -7.45
CA PRO A 261 -1.82 -16.25 -7.33
C PRO A 261 -0.53 -17.07 -7.13
N PHE A 262 0.49 -16.58 -6.46
CA PHE A 262 1.83 -17.23 -6.51
C PHE A 262 2.00 -18.45 -5.59
N GLY A 263 1.12 -18.67 -4.63
CA GLY A 263 1.19 -19.83 -3.75
C GLY A 263 2.40 -19.85 -2.81
N LEU A 264 2.82 -18.70 -2.28
CA LEU A 264 4.01 -18.56 -1.45
C LEU A 264 3.84 -17.49 -0.37
N LEU A 265 4.86 -17.31 0.45
CA LEU A 265 5.01 -16.19 1.37
C LEU A 265 6.17 -15.33 0.94
N ASP A 266 6.01 -14.03 1.09
CA ASP A 266 7.09 -13.06 1.03
C ASP A 266 7.15 -12.25 2.32
N PHE A 267 8.33 -11.69 2.63
CA PHE A 267 8.54 -10.98 3.88
C PHE A 267 9.54 -9.85 3.69
N ASP A 268 9.19 -8.67 4.18
CA ASP A 268 10.06 -7.51 4.19
C ASP A 268 10.14 -6.91 5.60
N GLY A 269 11.27 -6.30 5.90
CA GLY A 269 11.50 -5.53 7.13
C GLY A 269 12.08 -6.33 8.29
N PRO A 270 12.39 -5.61 9.42
CA PRO A 270 12.93 -6.21 10.63
C PRO A 270 11.82 -6.84 11.51
N PRO A 271 12.18 -7.80 12.40
CA PRO A 271 13.46 -8.50 12.45
C PRO A 271 13.56 -9.44 11.26
N ASN A 272 14.77 -9.73 10.80
CA ASN A 272 15.00 -10.66 9.68
C ASN A 272 14.73 -12.13 10.10
N ILE A 273 13.56 -12.39 10.66
CA ILE A 273 13.10 -13.72 11.09
C ILE A 273 11.71 -13.96 10.47
N PRO A 274 11.66 -14.18 9.15
CA PRO A 274 10.40 -14.45 8.47
C PRO A 274 9.77 -15.76 8.94
N PRO A 275 8.43 -15.94 8.78
CA PRO A 275 7.83 -17.24 8.93
C PRO A 275 8.33 -18.17 7.80
N GLU A 276 8.79 -19.36 8.14
CA GLU A 276 9.21 -20.34 7.13
C GLU A 276 8.05 -20.81 6.26
N LYS A 277 6.88 -20.92 6.87
CA LYS A 277 5.62 -21.29 6.19
C LYS A 277 4.40 -20.80 6.96
N LEU A 278 3.29 -20.63 6.24
CA LEU A 278 1.95 -20.48 6.79
C LEU A 278 1.00 -21.46 6.07
N GLY A 279 0.52 -22.49 6.77
CA GLY A 279 -0.20 -23.60 6.14
C GLY A 279 0.68 -24.36 5.14
N LYS A 280 0.33 -24.29 3.87
CA LYS A 280 1.11 -24.89 2.76
C LYS A 280 1.99 -23.87 2.02
N LEU A 281 1.86 -22.61 2.34
CA LEU A 281 2.62 -21.53 1.70
C LEU A 281 3.99 -21.46 2.35
N TYR A 282 5.04 -21.66 1.56
CA TYR A 282 6.44 -21.59 1.99
C TYR A 282 7.04 -20.24 1.65
N LEU A 283 8.00 -19.82 2.46
CA LEU A 283 8.75 -18.60 2.23
C LEU A 283 9.51 -18.68 0.91
N SER A 284 9.30 -17.69 0.06
CA SER A 284 10.04 -17.47 -1.16
C SER A 284 10.10 -15.95 -1.40
N LEU A 285 11.24 -15.36 -1.08
CA LEU A 285 11.41 -13.92 -1.17
C LEU A 285 11.30 -13.46 -2.62
N LEU A 286 10.28 -12.64 -2.88
CA LEU A 286 10.04 -12.03 -4.20
C LEU A 286 10.94 -10.80 -4.42
N GLY A 287 11.44 -10.23 -3.32
CA GLY A 287 12.17 -8.97 -3.31
C GLY A 287 11.25 -7.74 -3.36
N THR A 288 11.87 -6.59 -3.21
CA THR A 288 11.13 -5.31 -3.16
C THR A 288 11.17 -4.60 -4.51
N TYR A 289 10.03 -4.07 -4.91
CA TYR A 289 9.89 -3.30 -6.16
C TYR A 289 9.70 -1.81 -5.86
N PRO A 290 10.16 -0.90 -6.74
CA PRO A 290 9.84 0.51 -6.62
C PRO A 290 8.31 0.72 -6.53
N GLY A 291 7.88 1.48 -5.52
CA GLY A 291 6.47 1.75 -5.29
C GLY A 291 5.67 0.62 -4.62
N SER A 292 6.27 -0.52 -4.25
CA SER A 292 5.56 -1.60 -3.56
C SER A 292 5.28 -1.29 -2.09
N LEU A 293 4.18 -1.84 -1.57
CA LEU A 293 3.85 -1.74 -0.14
C LEU A 293 4.90 -2.45 0.72
N GLY A 294 5.41 -3.61 0.28
CA GLY A 294 6.48 -4.34 0.96
C GLY A 294 7.70 -3.45 1.17
N ARG A 295 8.18 -2.78 0.11
CA ARG A 295 9.31 -1.84 0.22
C ARG A 295 8.99 -0.65 1.13
N TYR A 296 7.79 -0.06 1.02
CA TYR A 296 7.41 1.05 1.88
C TYR A 296 7.37 0.64 3.35
N VAL A 297 6.62 -0.39 3.69
CA VAL A 297 6.44 -0.83 5.08
C VAL A 297 7.72 -1.45 5.63
N GLY A 298 8.34 -2.39 4.88
CA GLY A 298 9.48 -3.15 5.34
C GLY A 298 10.76 -2.32 5.39
N SER A 299 11.11 -1.66 4.27
CA SER A 299 12.40 -0.97 4.13
C SER A 299 12.34 0.47 4.64
N VAL A 300 11.28 1.25 4.27
CA VAL A 300 11.19 2.68 4.64
C VAL A 300 10.69 2.84 6.07
N GLN A 301 9.54 2.21 6.41
CA GLN A 301 8.96 2.32 7.75
C GLN A 301 9.60 1.40 8.78
N ARG A 302 10.39 0.41 8.33
CA ARG A 302 11.03 -0.61 9.17
C ARG A 302 10.03 -1.34 10.08
N VAL A 303 8.89 -1.69 9.52
CA VAL A 303 7.85 -2.51 10.12
C VAL A 303 7.80 -3.84 9.39
N PRO A 304 7.78 -4.99 10.07
CA PRO A 304 7.65 -6.27 9.39
C PRO A 304 6.34 -6.31 8.61
N ILE A 305 6.45 -6.73 7.36
CA ILE A 305 5.29 -7.02 6.51
C ILE A 305 5.39 -8.44 5.98
N ILE A 306 4.32 -9.19 6.19
CA ILE A 306 4.13 -10.52 5.62
C ILE A 306 3.22 -10.38 4.42
N THR A 307 3.71 -10.72 3.23
CA THR A 307 2.89 -10.82 2.04
C THR A 307 2.50 -12.29 1.85
N ILE A 308 1.20 -12.55 1.95
CA ILE A 308 0.63 -13.89 1.76
C ILE A 308 0.10 -13.94 0.32
N GLU A 309 0.76 -14.72 -0.50
CA GLU A 309 0.35 -15.01 -1.87
C GLU A 309 -0.41 -16.34 -1.90
N LEU A 310 -1.73 -16.27 -2.00
CA LEU A 310 -2.57 -17.46 -2.14
C LEU A 310 -2.30 -18.15 -3.49
N GLU A 311 -2.59 -19.44 -3.56
CA GLU A 311 -2.29 -20.26 -4.75
C GLU A 311 -3.09 -19.86 -5.99
N TYR A 312 -4.35 -19.39 -5.81
CA TYR A 312 -5.24 -19.01 -6.91
C TYR A 312 -5.97 -17.71 -6.61
N ALA A 313 -6.07 -16.83 -7.59
CA ALA A 313 -6.77 -15.55 -7.47
C ALA A 313 -8.30 -15.72 -7.33
N GLY A 314 -8.89 -16.68 -8.06
CA GLY A 314 -10.33 -16.92 -8.10
C GLY A 314 -10.83 -18.09 -7.24
N ILE A 315 -9.95 -18.91 -6.69
CA ILE A 315 -10.30 -20.12 -5.95
C ILE A 315 -9.85 -19.99 -4.51
N MET A 316 -10.79 -20.16 -3.59
CA MET A 316 -10.48 -20.12 -2.16
C MET A 316 -9.74 -21.38 -1.70
N PRO A 317 -8.75 -21.25 -0.82
CA PRO A 317 -8.19 -22.38 -0.10
C PRO A 317 -9.28 -23.13 0.66
N SER A 318 -9.06 -24.43 0.90
CA SER A 318 -9.99 -25.25 1.70
C SER A 318 -10.16 -24.66 3.11
N LYS A 319 -11.27 -24.98 3.77
CA LYS A 319 -11.52 -24.53 5.16
C LYS A 319 -10.38 -24.94 6.12
N LYS A 320 -9.74 -26.10 5.86
CA LYS A 320 -8.59 -26.58 6.64
C LYS A 320 -7.37 -25.68 6.43
N GLU A 321 -7.09 -25.31 5.19
CA GLU A 321 -5.96 -24.43 4.84
C GLU A 321 -6.16 -23.02 5.36
N VAL A 322 -7.36 -22.43 5.20
CA VAL A 322 -7.69 -21.11 5.76
C VAL A 322 -7.40 -21.06 7.26
N LYS A 323 -7.79 -22.11 8.00
CA LYS A 323 -7.52 -22.23 9.45
C LYS A 323 -6.04 -22.45 9.74
N SER A 324 -5.34 -23.25 8.93
CA SER A 324 -3.90 -23.52 9.11
C SER A 324 -3.08 -22.24 8.89
N ILE A 325 -3.31 -21.52 7.78
CA ILE A 325 -2.64 -20.26 7.51
C ILE A 325 -2.86 -19.27 8.67
N TRP A 326 -4.11 -19.13 9.13
CA TRP A 326 -4.43 -18.25 10.25
C TRP A 326 -3.70 -18.65 11.55
N LYS A 327 -3.73 -19.95 11.90
CA LYS A 327 -3.07 -20.46 13.11
C LYS A 327 -1.57 -20.18 13.08
N ASP A 328 -0.92 -20.49 11.96
CA ASP A 328 0.51 -20.32 11.81
C ASP A 328 0.89 -18.83 11.82
N LEU A 329 0.10 -17.97 11.15
CA LEU A 329 0.26 -16.51 11.20
C LEU A 329 0.19 -15.97 12.64
N VAL A 330 -0.86 -16.34 13.38
CA VAL A 330 -1.01 -15.87 14.77
C VAL A 330 0.12 -16.41 15.64
N SER A 331 0.53 -17.67 15.46
CA SER A 331 1.66 -18.25 16.21
C SER A 331 2.96 -17.49 15.94
N TRP A 332 3.24 -17.15 14.69
CA TRP A 332 4.41 -16.36 14.32
C TRP A 332 4.34 -14.94 14.92
N LEU A 333 3.20 -14.26 14.83
CA LEU A 333 2.99 -12.93 15.42
C LEU A 333 3.24 -12.94 16.94
N VAL A 334 2.74 -13.95 17.65
CA VAL A 334 2.96 -14.12 19.09
C VAL A 334 4.43 -14.22 19.43
N GLY A 335 5.19 -14.98 18.65
CA GLY A 335 6.62 -15.21 18.90
C GLY A 335 7.52 -14.02 18.54
N HIS A 336 7.17 -13.25 17.52
CA HIS A 336 8.11 -12.36 16.87
C HIS A 336 7.69 -10.88 16.86
N VAL A 337 6.41 -10.55 17.06
CA VAL A 337 5.94 -9.16 16.99
C VAL A 337 5.67 -8.62 18.40
N LYS A 338 6.53 -7.69 18.81
CA LYS A 338 6.45 -7.01 20.12
C LYS A 338 6.40 -5.50 19.92
N ASP A 339 6.19 -4.74 20.99
CA ASP A 339 6.17 -3.28 20.96
C ASP A 339 7.47 -2.74 20.32
N ARG A 340 7.34 -1.80 19.40
CA ARG A 340 8.44 -1.13 18.68
C ARG A 340 9.54 -0.58 19.59
N ARG A 341 9.22 -0.20 20.83
CA ARG A 341 10.21 0.30 21.79
C ARG A 341 11.31 -0.72 22.09
N THR A 342 10.98 -1.98 22.08
CA THR A 342 11.94 -3.07 22.28
C THR A 342 12.80 -3.37 21.05
N LEU A 343 12.32 -3.04 19.84
CA LEU A 343 13.05 -3.27 18.59
C LEU A 343 14.02 -2.13 18.22
N ARG A 344 13.77 -0.91 18.72
CA ARG A 344 14.65 0.26 18.48
C ARG A 344 15.89 0.30 19.35
N THR A 345 15.97 -0.50 20.41
CA THR A 345 17.11 -0.56 21.32
C THR A 345 18.20 -1.55 20.90
N SER A 346 17.98 -2.33 19.84
CA SER A 346 19.03 -3.15 19.26
C SER A 346 19.97 -2.29 18.40
N PRO A 347 21.31 -2.37 18.55
CA PRO A 347 22.24 -1.64 17.71
C PRO A 347 21.96 -1.98 16.24
N MET A 348 21.99 -0.95 15.39
CA MET A 348 21.91 -1.12 13.94
C MET A 348 23.17 -1.88 13.49
N GLU A 349 23.05 -3.18 13.21
CA GLU A 349 23.99 -3.84 12.33
C GLU A 349 23.72 -3.32 10.91
N ASP A 350 24.73 -2.70 10.30
CA ASP A 350 24.72 -2.22 8.94
C ASP A 350 24.34 -3.36 7.99
N ILE A 351 23.07 -3.38 7.58
CA ILE A 351 22.62 -4.30 6.54
C ILE A 351 23.21 -3.77 5.23
N GLN A 352 24.29 -4.41 4.76
CA GLN A 352 24.71 -4.26 3.38
C GLN A 352 23.49 -4.58 2.50
N ILE A 353 23.06 -3.58 1.74
CA ILE A 353 22.04 -3.74 0.71
C ILE A 353 22.61 -4.77 -0.27
N SER A 354 22.20 -6.03 -0.14
CA SER A 354 22.53 -7.06 -1.11
C SER A 354 21.99 -6.59 -2.46
N LYS A 355 22.87 -6.65 -3.48
CA LYS A 355 22.48 -6.38 -4.87
C LYS A 355 21.19 -7.13 -5.17
N PRO A 356 20.24 -6.52 -5.90
CA PRO A 356 19.02 -7.20 -6.31
C PRO A 356 19.41 -8.51 -6.99
N LEU A 357 18.91 -9.62 -6.46
CA LEU A 357 18.95 -10.88 -7.19
C LEU A 357 18.21 -10.62 -8.51
N ALA A 358 18.82 -11.02 -9.63
CA ALA A 358 18.24 -10.86 -10.95
C ALA A 358 16.78 -11.33 -10.89
N ALA A 359 15.85 -10.44 -11.21
CA ALA A 359 14.44 -10.66 -11.09
C ALA A 359 14.06 -11.96 -11.80
N LYS A 360 13.59 -12.94 -11.05
CA LYS A 360 12.92 -14.10 -11.64
C LYS A 360 11.70 -13.52 -12.37
N LYS A 361 11.58 -13.79 -13.68
CA LYS A 361 10.38 -13.45 -14.43
C LYS A 361 9.19 -13.95 -13.64
N GLU A 362 8.28 -13.05 -13.29
CA GLU A 362 7.02 -13.46 -12.68
C GLU A 362 6.31 -14.42 -13.62
N PRO A 363 5.73 -15.53 -13.12
CA PRO A 363 4.97 -16.45 -13.96
C PRO A 363 3.81 -15.71 -14.60
N ASP A 364 3.56 -16.02 -15.87
CA ASP A 364 2.48 -15.46 -16.66
C ASP A 364 1.12 -15.77 -16.01
N SER A 365 0.54 -14.77 -15.37
CA SER A 365 -0.74 -14.89 -14.66
C SER A 365 -1.95 -15.14 -15.57
N ASN A 366 -1.72 -15.18 -16.89
CA ASN A 366 -2.76 -15.44 -17.89
C ASN A 366 -2.96 -16.93 -18.23
N LYS A 367 -2.17 -17.85 -17.66
CA LYS A 367 -2.40 -19.28 -17.88
C LYS A 367 -3.44 -19.78 -16.90
N ASN A 368 -4.70 -19.87 -17.35
CA ASN A 368 -5.68 -20.71 -16.68
C ASN A 368 -5.17 -22.14 -16.68
N PRO A 369 -5.22 -22.87 -15.56
CA PRO A 369 -4.93 -24.30 -15.55
C PRO A 369 -5.93 -25.02 -16.45
N PRO A 370 -5.50 -26.08 -17.16
CA PRO A 370 -6.42 -26.92 -17.92
C PRO A 370 -7.48 -27.47 -16.96
N GLY A 371 -8.75 -27.39 -17.37
CA GLY A 371 -9.86 -27.93 -16.61
C GLY A 371 -9.66 -29.43 -16.33
N PRO A 372 -10.23 -29.96 -15.26
CA PRO A 372 -10.17 -31.38 -14.97
C PRO A 372 -10.94 -32.14 -16.08
N ASN A 373 -10.27 -33.11 -16.70
CA ASN A 373 -10.91 -34.17 -17.46
C ASN A 373 -11.76 -35.03 -16.56
#